data_b3bb4172eafa6c7869a961a4574ba1dc
#
_entry.id   b3bb4172eafa6c7869a961a4574ba1dc
#
_cell.length_a   1.000
_cell.length_b   1.000
_cell.length_c   1.000
_cell.angle_alpha   90.00
_cell.angle_beta   90.00
_cell.angle_gamma   90.00
#
_symmetry.space_group_name_H-M   'P 1'
#
loop_
_entity.id
_entity.type
_entity.pdbx_description
1 polymer ?
#
loop_
_entity_poly.entity_id
_entity_poly.type
_entity_poly.pdbx_seq_one_letter_code
_entity_poly.pdbx_strand_id
1 'polypeptide(L)'
;MEIIPNFVVFEGGDGSGTTTQLKMLCDRLKNIENFPFFSTFEPTEGQIGKIIRSTLKKETFLQPNTLALLFAADRNEHLDAKDGIMERAKRGEFVVSDRYALSSLVYQGIECGDELPLFINSLFPAPEVTIFLDIDPKIAMDRMKNRSSLEIYEYHEFQEKVRHKYISLIRIYRRNGARVETIDASLSAQEVSDQVWSIVSSLPIFKQ
;
A
#
# COMPACT_ATOMS: atom_id res chain seq x y z
N MET A 1 -8.82 16.56 4.76
CA MET A 1 -8.54 15.11 4.67
C MET A 1 -8.36 14.61 6.09
N GLU A 2 -9.13 13.62 6.49
CA GLU A 2 -8.99 12.97 7.80
C GLU A 2 -7.75 12.09 7.78
N ILE A 3 -6.99 12.03 8.89
CA ILE A 3 -5.75 11.27 9.00
C ILE A 3 -5.91 10.24 10.13
N ILE A 4 -5.54 9.00 9.87
CA ILE A 4 -5.45 7.95 10.89
C ILE A 4 -4.06 8.05 11.53
N PRO A 5 -3.95 8.42 12.82
CA PRO A 5 -2.68 8.46 13.52
C PRO A 5 -2.09 7.05 13.67
N ASN A 6 -0.78 6.94 13.75
CA ASN A 6 -0.04 5.68 13.91
C ASN A 6 -0.25 4.68 12.75
N PHE A 7 -0.85 5.11 11.64
CA PHE A 7 -1.05 4.26 10.46
C PHE A 7 -0.07 4.62 9.36
N VAL A 8 0.77 3.67 8.98
CA VAL A 8 1.78 3.77 7.93
C VAL A 8 1.44 2.83 6.78
N VAL A 9 1.62 3.30 5.56
CA VAL A 9 1.34 2.51 4.36
C VAL A 9 2.55 2.45 3.45
N PHE A 10 2.90 1.26 3.01
CA PHE A 10 3.84 1.06 1.90
C PHE A 10 3.08 1.03 0.58
N GLU A 11 3.55 1.80 -0.40
CA GLU A 11 3.02 1.88 -1.75
C GLU A 11 4.14 1.73 -2.78
N GLY A 12 3.82 1.18 -3.95
CA GLY A 12 4.76 1.02 -5.05
C GLY A 12 4.23 0.12 -6.16
N GLY A 13 4.91 0.13 -7.29
CA GLY A 13 4.67 -0.82 -8.38
C GLY A 13 5.04 -2.25 -7.97
N ASP A 14 4.62 -3.23 -8.77
CA ASP A 14 4.94 -4.62 -8.49
C ASP A 14 6.45 -4.85 -8.59
N GLY A 15 7.00 -5.61 -7.65
CA GLY A 15 8.46 -5.80 -7.55
C GLY A 15 9.23 -4.67 -6.89
N SER A 16 8.58 -3.58 -6.43
CA SER A 16 9.24 -2.48 -5.70
C SER A 16 9.78 -2.87 -4.33
N GLY A 17 9.30 -3.98 -3.76
CA GLY A 17 9.80 -4.50 -2.48
C GLY A 17 8.98 -4.10 -1.25
N THR A 18 7.74 -3.61 -1.41
CA THR A 18 6.84 -3.22 -0.30
C THR A 18 6.71 -4.31 0.76
N THR A 19 6.41 -5.55 0.35
CA THR A 19 6.30 -6.71 1.25
C THR A 19 7.61 -7.02 1.98
N THR A 20 8.76 -6.86 1.31
CA THR A 20 10.08 -7.07 1.92
C THR A 20 10.33 -6.01 3.00
N GLN A 21 10.04 -4.75 2.71
CA GLN A 21 10.23 -3.64 3.65
C GLN A 21 9.25 -3.70 4.82
N LEU A 22 8.00 -4.11 4.56
CA LEU A 22 7.05 -4.40 5.64
C LEU A 22 7.61 -5.44 6.61
N LYS A 23 8.12 -6.56 6.08
CA LYS A 23 8.72 -7.62 6.91
C LYS A 23 9.92 -7.12 7.70
N MET A 24 10.85 -6.41 7.07
CA MET A 24 12.04 -5.84 7.73
C MET A 24 11.66 -4.84 8.83
N LEU A 25 10.63 -4.01 8.58
CA LEU A 25 10.11 -3.11 9.60
C LEU A 25 9.50 -3.89 10.77
N CYS A 26 8.65 -4.89 10.51
CA CYS A 26 8.09 -5.74 11.56
C CYS A 26 9.18 -6.42 12.41
N ASP A 27 10.26 -6.89 11.78
CA ASP A 27 11.36 -7.53 12.49
C ASP A 27 12.12 -6.52 13.38
N ARG A 28 12.25 -5.26 12.97
CA ARG A 28 12.77 -4.19 13.84
C ARG A 28 11.83 -3.87 15.00
N LEU A 29 10.53 -3.77 14.75
CA LEU A 29 9.53 -3.45 15.77
C LEU A 29 9.43 -4.51 16.86
N LYS A 30 9.59 -5.78 16.53
CA LYS A 30 9.65 -6.90 17.50
C LYS A 30 10.78 -6.76 18.53
N ASN A 31 11.85 -6.04 18.18
CA ASN A 31 12.98 -5.80 19.08
C ASN A 31 12.77 -4.61 20.04
N ILE A 32 11.66 -3.89 19.92
CA ILE A 32 11.27 -2.81 20.84
C ILE A 32 10.39 -3.42 21.93
N GLU A 33 10.85 -3.33 23.16
CA GLU A 33 10.15 -3.92 24.29
C GLU A 33 8.73 -3.33 24.44
N ASN A 34 7.73 -4.20 24.53
CA ASN A 34 6.31 -3.86 24.74
C ASN A 34 5.72 -2.88 23.71
N PHE A 35 6.26 -2.80 22.51
CA PHE A 35 5.73 -1.94 21.48
C PHE A 35 4.57 -2.62 20.71
N PRO A 36 3.30 -2.17 20.86
CA PRO A 36 2.15 -2.78 20.21
C PRO A 36 2.11 -2.38 18.75
N PHE A 37 2.18 -3.35 17.84
CA PHE A 37 2.00 -3.09 16.42
C PHE A 37 1.19 -4.18 15.72
N PHE A 38 0.57 -3.80 14.62
CA PHE A 38 -0.18 -4.69 13.74
C PHE A 38 0.25 -4.47 12.29
N SER A 39 0.60 -5.54 11.60
CA SER A 39 0.93 -5.53 10.18
C SER A 39 -0.18 -6.17 9.35
N THR A 40 -0.52 -5.54 8.23
CA THR A 40 -1.61 -5.97 7.37
C THR A 40 -1.32 -5.66 5.90
N PHE A 41 -2.25 -5.94 5.01
CA PHE A 41 -2.12 -5.66 3.58
C PHE A 41 -3.48 -5.62 2.87
N GLU A 42 -3.50 -5.02 1.69
CA GLU A 42 -4.64 -5.04 0.77
C GLU A 42 -4.25 -5.63 -0.60
N PRO A 43 -5.13 -6.49 -1.20
CA PRO A 43 -6.43 -6.93 -0.68
C PRO A 43 -6.26 -7.86 0.53
N THR A 44 -7.20 -7.80 1.49
CA THR A 44 -7.14 -8.55 2.77
C THR A 44 -7.32 -10.06 2.58
N GLU A 45 -7.10 -10.85 3.63
CA GLU A 45 -7.43 -12.28 3.62
C GLU A 45 -8.93 -12.58 3.85
N GLY A 46 -9.74 -11.53 4.02
CA GLY A 46 -11.19 -11.63 4.17
C GLY A 46 -11.89 -12.21 2.94
N GLN A 47 -13.20 -12.38 3.03
CA GLN A 47 -13.98 -12.96 1.93
C GLN A 47 -13.91 -12.10 0.66
N ILE A 48 -13.99 -10.78 0.81
CA ILE A 48 -13.90 -9.84 -0.31
C ILE A 48 -12.51 -9.89 -0.94
N GLY A 49 -11.45 -9.85 -0.12
CA GLY A 49 -10.08 -9.93 -0.59
C GLY A 49 -9.76 -11.25 -1.31
N LYS A 50 -10.41 -12.38 -0.94
CA LYS A 50 -10.29 -13.65 -1.67
C LYS A 50 -10.86 -13.55 -3.09
N ILE A 51 -12.01 -12.89 -3.27
CA ILE A 51 -12.62 -12.67 -4.61
C ILE A 51 -11.69 -11.81 -5.46
N ILE A 52 -11.15 -10.73 -4.89
CA ILE A 52 -10.19 -9.87 -5.58
C ILE A 52 -8.98 -10.68 -6.05
N ARG A 53 -8.36 -11.45 -5.16
CA ARG A 53 -7.17 -12.27 -5.52
C ARG A 53 -7.47 -13.33 -6.58
N SER A 54 -8.64 -13.97 -6.54
CA SER A 54 -9.07 -14.91 -7.59
C SER A 54 -9.17 -14.22 -8.95
N THR A 55 -9.66 -12.96 -8.96
CA THR A 55 -9.73 -12.15 -10.19
C THR A 55 -8.32 -11.78 -10.70
N LEU A 56 -7.44 -11.32 -9.81
CA LEU A 56 -6.05 -10.98 -10.16
C LEU A 56 -5.28 -12.18 -10.71
N LYS A 57 -5.56 -13.39 -10.19
CA LYS A 57 -4.99 -14.65 -10.69
C LYS A 57 -5.67 -15.18 -11.96
N LYS A 58 -6.65 -14.46 -12.51
CA LYS A 58 -7.43 -14.86 -13.70
C LYS A 58 -8.24 -16.16 -13.50
N GLU A 59 -8.51 -16.56 -12.26
CA GLU A 59 -9.38 -17.69 -11.92
C GLU A 59 -10.86 -17.31 -12.03
N THR A 60 -11.17 -16.03 -11.80
CA THR A 60 -12.50 -15.43 -11.93
C THR A 60 -12.38 -14.17 -12.79
N PHE A 61 -13.36 -13.92 -13.64
CA PHE A 61 -13.41 -12.70 -14.44
C PHE A 61 -14.44 -11.73 -13.87
N LEU A 62 -14.03 -10.50 -13.60
CA LEU A 62 -14.90 -9.38 -13.20
C LEU A 62 -14.64 -8.18 -14.10
N GLN A 63 -15.67 -7.36 -14.30
CA GLN A 63 -15.52 -6.09 -14.98
C GLN A 63 -14.66 -5.13 -14.16
N PRO A 64 -13.82 -4.27 -14.78
CA PRO A 64 -12.92 -3.37 -14.06
C PRO A 64 -13.60 -2.51 -12.98
N ASN A 65 -14.78 -1.96 -13.29
CA ASN A 65 -15.56 -1.19 -12.30
C ASN A 65 -15.99 -2.03 -11.10
N THR A 66 -16.39 -3.29 -11.34
CA THR A 66 -16.74 -4.22 -10.25
C THR A 66 -15.54 -4.52 -9.37
N LEU A 67 -14.37 -4.73 -9.97
CA LEU A 67 -13.12 -4.93 -9.24
C LEU A 67 -12.75 -3.71 -8.39
N ALA A 68 -12.89 -2.49 -8.95
CA ALA A 68 -12.65 -1.25 -8.21
C ALA A 68 -13.57 -1.11 -6.98
N LEU A 69 -14.86 -1.44 -7.14
CA LEU A 69 -15.82 -1.44 -6.03
C LEU A 69 -15.51 -2.49 -4.97
N LEU A 70 -15.01 -3.66 -5.37
CA LEU A 70 -14.59 -4.70 -4.42
C LEU A 70 -13.35 -4.29 -3.62
N PHE A 71 -12.37 -3.64 -4.23
CA PHE A 71 -11.23 -3.07 -3.49
C PHE A 71 -11.67 -2.04 -2.45
N ALA A 72 -12.64 -1.20 -2.80
CA ALA A 72 -13.20 -0.24 -1.85
C ALA A 72 -13.99 -0.93 -0.71
N ALA A 73 -14.77 -1.97 -1.03
CA ALA A 73 -15.51 -2.75 -0.03
C ALA A 73 -14.57 -3.52 0.91
N ASP A 74 -13.49 -4.12 0.38
CA ASP A 74 -12.47 -4.81 1.17
C ASP A 74 -11.77 -3.84 2.12
N ARG A 75 -11.46 -2.62 1.65
CA ARG A 75 -10.87 -1.54 2.46
C ARG A 75 -11.82 -1.07 3.55
N ASN A 76 -13.09 -0.88 3.23
CA ASN A 76 -14.07 -0.49 4.24
C ASN A 76 -14.13 -1.50 5.39
N GLU A 77 -14.23 -2.78 5.06
CA GLU A 77 -14.20 -3.85 6.06
C GLU A 77 -12.88 -3.87 6.84
N HIS A 78 -11.74 -3.67 6.16
CA HIS A 78 -10.41 -3.62 6.76
C HIS A 78 -10.23 -2.48 7.75
N LEU A 79 -10.87 -1.33 7.49
CA LEU A 79 -10.86 -0.17 8.38
C LEU A 79 -11.79 -0.36 9.58
N ASP A 80 -13.04 -0.74 9.34
CA ASP A 80 -14.15 -0.58 10.29
C ASP A 80 -14.55 -1.87 11.00
N ALA A 81 -14.03 -3.05 10.57
CA ALA A 81 -14.30 -4.30 11.27
C ALA A 81 -13.79 -4.26 12.72
N LYS A 82 -14.37 -5.13 13.55
CA LYS A 82 -13.82 -5.38 14.90
C LYS A 82 -12.34 -5.75 14.79
N ASP A 83 -11.51 -5.09 15.60
CA ASP A 83 -10.06 -5.17 15.53
C ASP A 83 -9.46 -4.74 14.17
N GLY A 84 -10.18 -3.93 13.40
CA GLY A 84 -9.71 -3.30 12.18
C GLY A 84 -8.73 -2.14 12.42
N ILE A 85 -8.27 -1.52 11.35
CA ILE A 85 -7.24 -0.46 11.41
C ILE A 85 -7.66 0.69 12.34
N MET A 86 -8.91 1.17 12.21
CA MET A 86 -9.40 2.32 12.98
C MET A 86 -9.44 2.05 14.50
N GLU A 87 -9.89 0.86 14.88
CA GLU A 87 -9.96 0.48 16.28
C GLU A 87 -8.58 0.30 16.90
N ARG A 88 -7.66 -0.33 16.17
CA ARG A 88 -6.26 -0.51 16.59
C ARG A 88 -5.53 0.81 16.75
N ALA A 89 -5.64 1.70 15.78
CA ALA A 89 -5.03 3.03 15.85
C ALA A 89 -5.56 3.84 17.05
N LYS A 90 -6.88 3.77 17.33
CA LYS A 90 -7.51 4.41 18.52
C LYS A 90 -6.98 3.84 19.84
N ARG A 91 -6.59 2.56 19.88
CA ARG A 91 -5.95 1.95 21.06
C ARG A 91 -4.48 2.31 21.21
N GLY A 92 -3.91 3.09 20.30
CA GLY A 92 -2.50 3.47 20.30
C GLY A 92 -1.57 2.39 19.71
N GLU A 93 -2.09 1.41 19.00
CA GLU A 93 -1.26 0.45 18.26
C GLU A 93 -0.67 1.13 17.03
N PHE A 94 0.59 0.80 16.70
CA PHE A 94 1.19 1.16 15.42
C PHE A 94 0.69 0.19 14.34
N VAL A 95 0.04 0.73 13.31
CA VAL A 95 -0.50 -0.08 12.21
C VAL A 95 0.30 0.17 10.95
N VAL A 96 0.69 -0.91 10.26
CA VAL A 96 1.39 -0.80 8.98
C VAL A 96 0.76 -1.70 7.93
N SER A 97 0.48 -1.16 6.74
CA SER A 97 -0.13 -1.88 5.61
C SER A 97 0.78 -1.92 4.40
N ASP A 98 0.84 -3.08 3.72
CA ASP A 98 1.31 -3.20 2.35
C ASP A 98 0.12 -2.90 1.42
N ARG A 99 0.18 -1.74 0.78
CA ARG A 99 -0.89 -1.13 -0.05
C ARG A 99 -2.09 -0.58 0.74
N TYR A 100 -2.75 0.40 0.09
CA TYR A 100 -3.97 1.05 0.57
C TYR A 100 -4.64 1.81 -0.60
N ALA A 101 -5.34 2.90 -0.30
CA ALA A 101 -6.15 3.68 -1.25
C ALA A 101 -5.37 4.17 -2.49
N LEU A 102 -4.09 4.53 -2.34
CA LEU A 102 -3.30 5.04 -3.47
C LEU A 102 -3.07 3.96 -4.54
N SER A 103 -2.86 2.69 -4.15
CA SER A 103 -2.84 1.56 -5.07
C SER A 103 -4.12 1.46 -5.91
N SER A 104 -5.29 1.61 -5.29
CA SER A 104 -6.57 1.59 -6.03
C SER A 104 -6.68 2.72 -7.04
N LEU A 105 -6.27 3.94 -6.66
CA LEU A 105 -6.28 5.08 -7.58
C LEU A 105 -5.35 4.87 -8.77
N VAL A 106 -4.26 4.16 -8.56
CA VAL A 106 -3.30 3.84 -9.63
C VAL A 106 -3.82 2.72 -10.51
N TYR A 107 -4.01 1.53 -9.96
CA TYR A 107 -4.30 0.32 -10.72
C TYR A 107 -5.71 0.36 -11.33
N GLN A 108 -6.74 0.55 -10.51
CA GLN A 108 -8.11 0.63 -11.02
C GLN A 108 -8.33 1.88 -11.86
N GLY A 109 -7.64 3.00 -11.55
CA GLY A 109 -7.69 4.19 -12.38
C GLY A 109 -7.09 4.00 -13.78
N ILE A 110 -6.15 3.07 -13.98
CA ILE A 110 -5.65 2.68 -15.30
C ILE A 110 -6.69 1.78 -16.02
N GLU A 111 -7.32 0.88 -15.29
CA GLU A 111 -8.21 -0.15 -15.83
C GLU A 111 -9.61 0.37 -16.18
N CYS A 112 -10.18 1.26 -15.38
CA CYS A 112 -11.56 1.72 -15.54
C CYS A 112 -11.74 3.25 -15.61
N GLY A 113 -10.64 4.01 -15.72
CA GLY A 113 -10.68 5.46 -15.65
C GLY A 113 -10.68 6.00 -14.22
N ASP A 114 -10.39 7.29 -14.08
CA ASP A 114 -10.11 7.91 -12.79
C ASP A 114 -11.36 8.26 -11.96
N GLU A 115 -12.48 8.51 -12.60
CA GLU A 115 -13.68 9.06 -11.94
C GLU A 115 -14.18 8.16 -10.80
N LEU A 116 -14.44 6.89 -11.09
CA LEU A 116 -14.96 5.95 -10.11
C LEU A 116 -13.94 5.69 -8.96
N PRO A 117 -12.67 5.35 -9.24
CA PRO A 117 -11.68 5.17 -8.16
C PRO A 117 -11.49 6.41 -7.29
N LEU A 118 -11.46 7.62 -7.87
CA LEU A 118 -11.35 8.87 -7.11
C LEU A 118 -12.55 9.08 -6.19
N PHE A 119 -13.76 8.87 -6.71
CA PHE A 119 -14.98 9.02 -5.92
C PHE A 119 -15.03 8.05 -4.73
N ILE A 120 -14.90 6.75 -4.99
CA ILE A 120 -15.02 5.74 -3.93
C ILE A 120 -13.88 5.81 -2.90
N ASN A 121 -12.67 6.19 -3.32
CA ASN A 121 -11.53 6.31 -2.40
C ASN A 121 -11.52 7.64 -1.64
N SER A 122 -12.29 8.64 -2.05
CA SER A 122 -12.46 9.88 -1.29
C SER A 122 -13.18 9.68 0.06
N LEU A 123 -13.84 8.55 0.24
CA LEU A 123 -14.55 8.17 1.46
C LEU A 123 -13.60 7.70 2.59
N PHE A 124 -12.36 7.37 2.27
CA PHE A 124 -11.44 6.78 3.22
C PHE A 124 -10.43 7.80 3.76
N PRO A 125 -10.14 7.76 5.07
CA PRO A 125 -9.13 8.61 5.68
C PRO A 125 -7.73 8.25 5.17
N ALA A 126 -6.82 9.21 5.25
CA ALA A 126 -5.43 9.02 4.85
C ALA A 126 -4.58 8.40 5.98
N PRO A 127 -3.52 7.67 5.66
CA PRO A 127 -2.52 7.26 6.64
C PRO A 127 -1.73 8.47 7.16
N GLU A 128 -1.13 8.35 8.34
CA GLU A 128 -0.21 9.35 8.90
C GLU A 128 1.00 9.59 7.98
N VAL A 129 1.51 8.52 7.38
CA VAL A 129 2.51 8.61 6.32
C VAL A 129 2.35 7.48 5.31
N THR A 130 2.46 7.83 4.04
CA THR A 130 2.63 6.87 2.94
C THR A 130 4.10 6.83 2.55
N ILE A 131 4.70 5.66 2.49
CA ILE A 131 6.06 5.43 2.02
C ILE A 131 5.98 4.83 0.61
N PHE A 132 6.29 5.64 -0.38
CA PHE A 132 6.32 5.20 -1.78
C PHE A 132 7.71 4.70 -2.15
N LEU A 133 7.78 3.43 -2.54
CA LEU A 133 8.99 2.78 -3.04
C LEU A 133 9.05 2.95 -4.56
N ASP A 134 9.80 3.97 -5.00
CA ASP A 134 9.99 4.26 -6.42
C ASP A 134 11.11 3.39 -7.00
N ILE A 135 10.82 2.69 -8.09
CA ILE A 135 11.78 1.85 -8.80
C ILE A 135 11.53 1.90 -10.31
N ASP A 136 12.59 1.79 -11.08
CA ASP A 136 12.46 1.58 -12.51
C ASP A 136 11.77 0.23 -12.79
N PRO A 137 10.70 0.19 -13.60
CA PRO A 137 9.99 -1.04 -13.92
C PRO A 137 10.87 -2.16 -14.45
N LYS A 138 11.95 -1.84 -15.18
CA LYS A 138 12.91 -2.85 -15.68
C LYS A 138 13.60 -3.57 -14.53
N ILE A 139 14.08 -2.81 -13.54
CA ILE A 139 14.73 -3.36 -12.33
C ILE A 139 13.73 -4.18 -11.52
N ALA A 140 12.50 -3.67 -11.36
CA ALA A 140 11.44 -4.38 -10.65
C ALA A 140 11.11 -5.73 -11.31
N MET A 141 10.96 -5.75 -12.64
CA MET A 141 10.70 -6.98 -13.39
C MET A 141 11.85 -7.99 -13.31
N ASP A 142 13.10 -7.53 -13.34
CA ASP A 142 14.26 -8.41 -13.17
C ASP A 142 14.25 -9.10 -11.79
N ARG A 143 13.80 -8.39 -10.74
CA ARG A 143 13.62 -8.97 -9.40
C ARG A 143 12.49 -10.02 -9.35
N MET A 144 11.47 -9.87 -10.19
CA MET A 144 10.31 -10.78 -10.22
C MET A 144 10.51 -12.04 -11.06
N LYS A 145 11.47 -12.08 -11.99
CA LYS A 145 11.72 -13.22 -12.90
C LYS A 145 11.84 -14.58 -12.19
N ASN A 146 12.19 -14.60 -10.92
CA ASN A 146 12.33 -15.79 -10.10
C ASN A 146 11.06 -16.19 -9.31
N ARG A 147 9.92 -15.51 -9.51
CA ARG A 147 8.66 -15.81 -8.82
C ARG A 147 7.80 -16.76 -9.65
N SER A 148 7.19 -17.75 -8.99
CA SER A 148 6.46 -18.84 -9.63
C SER A 148 5.05 -18.51 -10.12
N SER A 149 4.50 -17.33 -9.81
CA SER A 149 3.18 -16.89 -10.27
C SER A 149 3.20 -15.40 -10.59
N LEU A 150 2.89 -15.06 -11.83
CA LEU A 150 2.72 -13.68 -12.29
C LEU A 150 1.25 -13.27 -12.14
N GLU A 151 1.01 -12.11 -11.55
CA GLU A 151 -0.31 -11.49 -11.48
C GLU A 151 -0.61 -10.67 -12.75
N ILE A 152 -1.88 -10.26 -12.93
CA ILE A 152 -2.39 -9.53 -14.11
C ILE A 152 -1.55 -8.29 -14.48
N TYR A 153 -0.95 -7.63 -13.49
CA TYR A 153 -0.35 -6.30 -13.64
C TYR A 153 1.18 -6.31 -13.83
N GLU A 154 1.79 -7.45 -14.13
CA GLU A 154 3.25 -7.61 -14.20
C GLU A 154 3.88 -7.32 -15.59
N TYR A 155 3.10 -6.79 -16.54
CA TYR A 155 3.63 -6.41 -17.85
C TYR A 155 4.40 -5.09 -17.79
N HIS A 156 5.57 -5.04 -18.43
CA HIS A 156 6.47 -3.88 -18.39
C HIS A 156 5.78 -2.55 -18.74
N GLU A 157 5.08 -2.48 -19.88
CA GLU A 157 4.37 -1.28 -20.31
C GLU A 157 3.28 -0.84 -19.32
N PHE A 158 2.63 -1.81 -18.68
CA PHE A 158 1.65 -1.55 -17.64
C PHE A 158 2.32 -0.96 -16.40
N GLN A 159 3.46 -1.51 -15.98
CA GLN A 159 4.22 -1.01 -14.82
C GLN A 159 4.82 0.38 -15.05
N GLU A 160 5.17 0.73 -16.29
CA GLU A 160 5.53 2.13 -16.63
C GLU A 160 4.34 3.09 -16.41
N LYS A 161 3.15 2.73 -16.87
CA LYS A 161 1.92 3.51 -16.61
C LYS A 161 1.64 3.61 -15.11
N VAL A 162 1.79 2.51 -14.38
CA VAL A 162 1.63 2.45 -12.91
C VAL A 162 2.56 3.45 -12.24
N ARG A 163 3.87 3.40 -12.53
CA ARG A 163 4.87 4.31 -11.95
C ARG A 163 4.56 5.77 -12.25
N HIS A 164 4.26 6.11 -13.50
CA HIS A 164 3.91 7.47 -13.89
C HIS A 164 2.67 7.98 -13.15
N LYS A 165 1.67 7.12 -13.00
CA LYS A 165 0.44 7.47 -12.30
C LYS A 165 0.66 7.65 -10.79
N TYR A 166 1.47 6.82 -10.15
CA TYR A 166 1.90 7.03 -8.76
C TYR A 166 2.55 8.41 -8.58
N ILE A 167 3.54 8.74 -9.40
CA ILE A 167 4.26 10.01 -9.30
C ILE A 167 3.29 11.21 -9.46
N SER A 168 2.34 11.11 -10.40
CA SER A 168 1.35 12.15 -10.62
C SER A 168 0.40 12.33 -9.44
N LEU A 169 -0.15 11.23 -8.91
CA LEU A 169 -1.05 11.24 -7.77
C LEU A 169 -0.37 11.68 -6.47
N ILE A 170 0.87 11.26 -6.24
CA ILE A 170 1.67 11.68 -5.07
C ILE A 170 1.84 13.20 -5.03
N ARG A 171 2.06 13.85 -6.18
CA ARG A 171 2.12 15.32 -6.26
C ARG A 171 0.81 15.97 -5.82
N ILE A 172 -0.32 15.39 -6.21
CA ILE A 172 -1.65 15.87 -5.82
C ILE A 172 -1.87 15.63 -4.32
N TYR A 173 -1.56 14.45 -3.81
CA TYR A 173 -1.69 14.09 -2.40
C TYR A 173 -0.89 15.04 -1.50
N ARG A 174 0.38 15.29 -1.84
CA ARG A 174 1.25 16.25 -1.11
C ARG A 174 0.67 17.67 -1.10
N ARG A 175 0.14 18.15 -2.24
CA ARG A 175 -0.53 19.47 -2.33
C ARG A 175 -1.77 19.56 -1.45
N ASN A 176 -2.45 18.44 -1.23
CA ASN A 176 -3.63 18.34 -0.37
C ASN A 176 -3.29 18.04 1.10
N GLY A 177 -2.02 18.12 1.48
CA GLY A 177 -1.56 17.98 2.86
C GLY A 177 -1.24 16.55 3.31
N ALA A 178 -1.29 15.53 2.42
CA ALA A 178 -0.87 14.19 2.78
C ALA A 178 0.66 14.12 2.92
N ARG A 179 1.14 13.44 3.94
CA ARG A 179 2.55 13.11 4.09
C ARG A 179 2.87 11.88 3.26
N VAL A 180 3.61 12.08 2.18
CA VAL A 180 4.09 10.99 1.31
C VAL A 180 5.61 11.12 1.20
N GLU A 181 6.34 10.14 1.68
CA GLU A 181 7.79 10.03 1.56
C GLU A 181 8.11 9.12 0.36
N THR A 182 9.12 9.50 -0.42
CA THR A 182 9.55 8.69 -1.58
C THR A 182 10.95 8.17 -1.31
N ILE A 183 11.14 6.87 -1.47
CA ILE A 183 12.42 6.19 -1.30
C ILE A 183 12.80 5.55 -2.63
N ASP A 184 14.05 5.72 -3.04
CA ASP A 184 14.63 5.01 -4.18
C ASP A 184 14.77 3.52 -3.84
N ALA A 185 13.88 2.71 -4.38
CA ALA A 185 13.87 1.28 -4.14
C ALA A 185 14.82 0.49 -5.07
N SER A 186 15.63 1.17 -5.89
CA SER A 186 16.73 0.53 -6.64
C SER A 186 17.93 0.17 -5.74
N LEU A 187 18.05 0.83 -4.60
CA LEU A 187 19.04 0.56 -3.57
C LEU A 187 18.93 -0.85 -2.98
N SER A 188 19.90 -1.27 -2.18
CA SER A 188 19.84 -2.55 -1.46
C SER A 188 18.68 -2.56 -0.47
N ALA A 189 18.14 -3.74 -0.18
CA ALA A 189 17.03 -3.89 0.77
C ALA A 189 17.37 -3.29 2.15
N GLN A 190 18.63 -3.35 2.58
CA GLN A 190 19.07 -2.79 3.84
C GLN A 190 19.08 -1.25 3.82
N GLU A 191 19.61 -0.63 2.77
CA GLU A 191 19.63 0.84 2.63
C GLU A 191 18.20 1.40 2.58
N VAL A 192 17.29 0.74 1.85
CA VAL A 192 15.86 1.10 1.84
C VAL A 192 15.26 0.95 3.24
N SER A 193 15.56 -0.15 3.94
CA SER A 193 15.06 -0.39 5.31
C SER A 193 15.55 0.65 6.31
N ASP A 194 16.77 1.15 6.16
CA ASP A 194 17.31 2.20 7.04
C ASP A 194 16.64 3.54 6.79
N GLN A 195 16.32 3.88 5.52
CA GLN A 195 15.51 5.05 5.19
C GLN A 195 14.07 4.92 5.72
N VAL A 196 13.44 3.76 5.54
CA VAL A 196 12.12 3.46 6.11
C VAL A 196 12.13 3.67 7.62
N TRP A 197 13.13 3.14 8.31
CA TRP A 197 13.26 3.29 9.76
C TRP A 197 13.43 4.76 10.18
N SER A 198 14.24 5.54 9.46
CA SER A 198 14.41 6.97 9.73
C SER A 198 13.07 7.74 9.66
N ILE A 199 12.22 7.40 8.68
CA ILE A 199 10.88 8.01 8.55
C ILE A 199 9.98 7.57 9.71
N VAL A 200 9.87 6.25 9.92
CA VAL A 200 8.94 5.66 10.89
C VAL A 200 9.30 6.05 12.32
N SER A 201 10.57 5.99 12.70
CA SER A 201 11.03 6.37 14.06
C SER A 201 10.89 7.87 14.34
N SER A 202 10.64 8.70 13.33
CA SER A 202 10.34 10.12 13.50
C SER A 202 8.89 10.40 13.95
N LEU A 203 8.01 9.40 13.84
CA LEU A 203 6.59 9.55 14.19
C LEU A 203 6.38 9.74 15.70
N PRO A 204 5.31 10.44 16.10
CA PRO A 204 5.05 10.76 17.51
C PRO A 204 5.00 9.53 18.42
N ILE A 205 4.47 8.40 17.95
CA ILE A 205 4.37 7.15 18.72
C ILE A 205 5.71 6.61 19.20
N PHE A 206 6.83 6.91 18.50
CA PHE A 206 8.17 6.49 18.88
C PHE A 206 8.91 7.48 19.79
N LYS A 207 8.26 8.61 20.16
CA LYS A 207 8.84 9.68 20.98
C LYS A 207 8.26 9.74 22.39
N GLN A 208 7.44 8.76 22.74
CA GLN A 208 6.78 8.65 24.04
C GLN A 208 7.67 7.94 25.04
#